data_6eb14595128510804d493796c29f822d
#
_entry.id   6eb14595128510804d493796c29f822d
#
_cell.length_a   1.000
_cell.length_b   1.000
_cell.length_c   1.000
_cell.angle_alpha   90.00
_cell.angle_beta   90.00
_cell.angle_gamma   90.00
#
_symmetry.space_group_name_H-M   'P 1'
#
loop_
_entity.id
_entity.type
_entity.pdbx_description
1 polymer ?
#
loop_
_entity_poly.entity_id
_entity_poly.type
_entity_poly.pdbx_seq_one_letter_code
_entity_poly.pdbx_strand_id
1 'polypeptide(L)'
;MTVLAAERLRYRLGERLILDDVSFSVRPGDNIALLGANGAGKSTLLRILLGLLRPAAGQVTLAGQPLQQLSRRDIARQLAYVPQSHVPSFPFSVTHIVAQGRLPTTGLGHVADGADAESVERALVELGIGHLRHRPYTELSGGERQRVLIARAMVQRARLIILDEPVTGLDYGHQLRLLALLERLAAQGLSIVSSTHRPEHALACANRVLVLHEGRLLADGPPHAVITCDLLLRLYDVHVRQVEADGHCFFVPC
;
A
#
# COMPACT_ATOMS: atom_id res chain seq x y z
N MET A 1 9.53 3.55 18.07
CA MET A 1 10.46 3.96 17.00
C MET A 1 9.64 4.19 15.75
N THR A 2 9.85 5.26 14.98
CA THR A 2 9.04 5.58 13.80
C THR A 2 9.68 4.96 12.56
N VAL A 3 8.89 4.28 11.71
CA VAL A 3 9.38 3.71 10.45
C VAL A 3 9.45 4.80 9.38
N LEU A 4 8.38 5.60 9.25
CA LEU A 4 8.29 6.72 8.33
C LEU A 4 7.53 7.86 8.99
N ALA A 5 7.95 9.11 8.79
CA ALA A 5 7.17 10.28 9.17
C ALA A 5 7.04 11.26 8.00
N ALA A 6 5.85 11.83 7.87
CA ALA A 6 5.51 12.91 6.97
C ALA A 6 5.20 14.15 7.82
N GLU A 7 5.83 15.28 7.52
CA GLU A 7 5.72 16.51 8.30
C GLU A 7 5.36 17.69 7.42
N ARG A 8 4.18 18.25 7.61
CA ARG A 8 3.65 19.45 6.96
C ARG A 8 3.80 19.44 5.44
N LEU A 9 3.49 18.29 4.81
CA LEU A 9 3.66 18.10 3.39
C LEU A 9 2.70 19.01 2.61
N ARG A 10 3.27 19.78 1.66
CA ARG A 10 2.52 20.51 0.65
C ARG A 10 3.00 20.10 -0.74
N TYR A 11 2.05 19.95 -1.66
CA TYR A 11 2.36 19.64 -3.04
C TYR A 11 1.42 20.35 -4.00
N ARG A 12 2.01 20.92 -5.06
CA ARG A 12 1.28 21.58 -6.16
C ARG A 12 1.57 20.85 -7.47
N LEU A 13 0.57 20.78 -8.31
CA LEU A 13 0.72 20.36 -9.71
C LEU A 13 0.31 21.57 -10.59
N GLY A 14 1.30 22.28 -11.12
CA GLY A 14 1.08 23.61 -11.65
C GLY A 14 0.56 24.54 -10.54
N GLU A 15 -0.55 25.23 -10.79
CA GLU A 15 -1.17 26.13 -9.80
C GLU A 15 -2.09 25.40 -8.82
N ARG A 16 -2.50 24.16 -9.14
CA ARG A 16 -3.42 23.40 -8.31
C ARG A 16 -2.73 22.85 -7.07
N LEU A 17 -3.23 23.20 -5.88
CA LEU A 17 -2.82 22.61 -4.62
C LEU A 17 -3.44 21.21 -4.50
N ILE A 18 -2.58 20.18 -4.37
CA ILE A 18 -3.01 18.78 -4.28
C ILE A 18 -2.92 18.27 -2.85
N LEU A 19 -1.88 18.69 -2.11
CA LEU A 19 -1.73 18.38 -0.69
C LEU A 19 -1.41 19.66 0.06
N ASP A 20 -2.07 19.82 1.22
CA ASP A 20 -1.93 21.00 2.08
C ASP A 20 -1.81 20.59 3.55
N ASP A 21 -0.62 20.77 4.11
CA ASP A 21 -0.28 20.57 5.50
C ASP A 21 -0.54 19.13 6.02
N VAL A 22 -0.15 18.11 5.25
CA VAL A 22 -0.34 16.71 5.60
C VAL A 22 0.79 16.26 6.53
N SER A 23 0.43 15.80 7.75
CA SER A 23 1.40 15.31 8.75
C SER A 23 0.88 14.02 9.41
N PHE A 24 1.71 12.96 9.43
CA PHE A 24 1.45 11.72 10.14
C PHE A 24 2.75 10.91 10.29
N SER A 25 2.69 9.84 11.07
CA SER A 25 3.82 8.90 11.21
C SER A 25 3.33 7.45 11.07
N VAL A 26 4.21 6.58 10.60
CA VAL A 26 4.01 5.13 10.52
C VAL A 26 4.90 4.46 11.56
N ARG A 27 4.31 3.60 12.41
CA ARG A 27 4.99 2.82 13.44
C ARG A 27 5.14 1.37 13.00
N PRO A 28 6.07 0.60 13.58
CA PRO A 28 6.14 -0.84 13.34
C PRO A 28 4.79 -1.52 13.64
N GLY A 29 4.31 -2.37 12.71
CA GLY A 29 3.03 -3.05 12.85
C GLY A 29 1.78 -2.21 12.53
N ASP A 30 1.94 -0.93 12.15
CA ASP A 30 0.81 -0.15 11.62
C ASP A 30 0.33 -0.77 10.30
N ASN A 31 -0.94 -1.12 10.23
CA ASN A 31 -1.67 -1.40 8.99
C ASN A 31 -2.61 -0.24 8.70
N ILE A 32 -2.11 0.74 7.97
CA ILE A 32 -2.79 2.00 7.70
C ILE A 32 -3.59 1.91 6.40
N ALA A 33 -4.89 2.14 6.48
CA ALA A 33 -5.71 2.43 5.32
C ALA A 33 -5.76 3.95 5.06
N LEU A 34 -5.19 4.40 3.93
CA LEU A 34 -5.33 5.76 3.44
C LEU A 34 -6.65 5.89 2.68
N LEU A 35 -7.70 6.29 3.39
CA LEU A 35 -9.07 6.41 2.87
C LEU A 35 -9.31 7.80 2.28
N GLY A 36 -10.05 7.88 1.20
CA GLY A 36 -10.50 9.12 0.59
C GLY A 36 -11.11 8.92 -0.78
N ALA A 37 -11.93 9.87 -1.23
CA ALA A 37 -12.53 9.86 -2.54
C ALA A 37 -11.48 9.89 -3.67
N ASN A 38 -11.91 9.61 -4.91
CA ASN A 38 -11.04 9.77 -6.08
C ASN A 38 -10.66 11.25 -6.24
N GLY A 39 -9.39 11.49 -6.53
CA GLY A 39 -8.87 12.88 -6.62
C GLY A 39 -8.51 13.54 -5.29
N ALA A 40 -8.69 12.89 -4.14
CA ALA A 40 -8.31 13.45 -2.82
C ALA A 40 -6.80 13.67 -2.63
N GLY A 41 -5.95 13.12 -3.52
CA GLY A 41 -4.49 13.26 -3.44
C GLY A 41 -3.76 12.01 -2.94
N LYS A 42 -4.44 10.87 -2.74
CA LYS A 42 -3.88 9.63 -2.20
C LYS A 42 -2.62 9.16 -2.95
N SER A 43 -2.72 8.93 -4.27
CA SER A 43 -1.56 8.46 -5.06
C SER A 43 -0.44 9.50 -5.12
N THR A 44 -0.74 10.80 -5.05
CA THR A 44 0.27 11.86 -4.94
C THR A 44 1.00 11.75 -3.60
N LEU A 45 0.28 11.58 -2.50
CA LEU A 45 0.87 11.38 -1.19
C LEU A 45 1.76 10.13 -1.19
N LEU A 46 1.27 8.98 -1.67
CA LEU A 46 2.07 7.76 -1.76
C LEU A 46 3.36 7.96 -2.57
N ARG A 47 3.30 8.66 -3.70
CA ARG A 47 4.50 8.97 -4.52
C ARG A 47 5.50 9.87 -3.79
N ILE A 48 5.04 10.79 -2.93
CA ILE A 48 5.93 11.61 -2.08
C ILE A 48 6.58 10.74 -1.02
N LEU A 49 5.83 9.84 -0.35
CA LEU A 49 6.36 8.91 0.65
C LEU A 49 7.41 7.96 0.05
N LEU A 50 7.29 7.61 -1.23
CA LEU A 50 8.24 6.83 -2.01
C LEU A 50 9.47 7.62 -2.48
N GLY A 51 9.49 8.94 -2.27
CA GLY A 51 10.50 9.84 -2.83
C GLY A 51 10.46 9.96 -4.36
N LEU A 52 9.34 9.57 -5.01
CA LEU A 52 9.13 9.71 -6.46
C LEU A 52 8.71 11.13 -6.84
N LEU A 53 8.08 11.86 -5.91
CA LEU A 53 7.76 13.27 -6.03
C LEU A 53 8.38 14.04 -4.88
N ARG A 54 8.87 15.26 -5.18
CA ARG A 54 9.40 16.17 -4.16
C ARG A 54 8.27 17.10 -3.69
N PRO A 55 7.99 17.18 -2.37
CA PRO A 55 7.01 18.13 -1.86
C PRO A 55 7.49 19.57 -2.05
N ALA A 56 6.56 20.52 -2.21
CA ALA A 56 6.85 21.95 -2.29
C ALA A 56 7.24 22.52 -0.91
N ALA A 57 6.71 21.95 0.18
CA ALA A 57 7.09 22.25 1.55
C ALA A 57 6.90 21.00 2.41
N GLY A 58 7.54 20.99 3.59
CA GLY A 58 7.56 19.84 4.49
C GLY A 58 8.62 18.81 4.10
N GLN A 59 8.66 17.71 4.83
CA GLN A 59 9.63 16.64 4.60
C GLN A 59 9.06 15.27 4.92
N VAL A 60 9.71 14.24 4.36
CA VAL A 60 9.51 12.85 4.74
C VAL A 60 10.81 12.31 5.33
N THR A 61 10.71 11.62 6.47
CA THR A 61 11.83 10.90 7.06
C THR A 61 11.55 9.40 7.03
N LEU A 62 12.58 8.60 6.74
CA LEU A 62 12.54 7.13 6.75
C LEU A 62 13.58 6.65 7.77
N ALA A 63 13.14 5.92 8.79
CA ALA A 63 13.97 5.51 9.93
C ALA A 63 14.77 6.69 10.57
N GLY A 64 14.14 7.87 10.67
CA GLY A 64 14.73 9.08 11.23
C GLY A 64 15.65 9.88 10.30
N GLN A 65 15.88 9.41 9.06
CA GLN A 65 16.70 10.13 8.09
C GLN A 65 15.83 10.82 7.03
N PRO A 66 16.10 12.08 6.64
CA PRO A 66 15.39 12.74 5.57
C PRO A 66 15.48 11.93 4.27
N LEU A 67 14.32 11.66 3.65
CA LEU A 67 14.24 10.81 2.45
C LEU A 67 15.10 11.34 1.29
N GLN A 68 15.28 12.66 1.22
CA GLN A 68 16.08 13.34 0.19
C GLN A 68 17.60 13.06 0.33
N GLN A 69 18.07 12.62 1.49
CA GLN A 69 19.48 12.29 1.76
C GLN A 69 19.78 10.81 1.49
N LEU A 70 18.75 10.00 1.28
CA LEU A 70 18.88 8.57 1.02
C LEU A 70 19.04 8.28 -0.48
N SER A 71 19.91 7.31 -0.81
CA SER A 71 19.96 6.80 -2.16
C SER A 71 18.68 6.01 -2.50
N ARG A 72 18.34 5.90 -3.80
CA ARG A 72 17.21 5.07 -4.26
C ARG A 72 17.30 3.63 -3.76
N ARG A 73 18.51 3.10 -3.67
CA ARG A 73 18.78 1.75 -3.17
C ARG A 73 18.51 1.64 -1.67
N ASP A 74 18.89 2.64 -0.87
CA ASP A 74 18.66 2.63 0.58
C ASP A 74 17.17 2.79 0.91
N ILE A 75 16.44 3.61 0.15
CA ILE A 75 14.98 3.69 0.22
C ILE A 75 14.38 2.31 -0.10
N ALA A 76 14.77 1.69 -1.22
CA ALA A 76 14.23 0.41 -1.66
C ALA A 76 14.60 -0.76 -0.73
N ARG A 77 15.64 -0.66 0.11
CA ARG A 77 15.92 -1.65 1.16
C ARG A 77 14.95 -1.60 2.34
N GLN A 78 14.27 -0.47 2.53
CA GLN A 78 13.40 -0.23 3.69
C GLN A 78 11.92 -0.11 3.31
N LEU A 79 11.64 0.22 2.05
CA LEU A 79 10.31 0.54 1.56
C LEU A 79 10.03 -0.20 0.23
N ALA A 80 9.00 -1.04 0.21
CA ALA A 80 8.50 -1.71 -0.99
C ALA A 80 7.26 -1.00 -1.53
N TYR A 81 7.03 -1.09 -2.84
CA TYR A 81 5.90 -0.47 -3.50
C TYR A 81 5.16 -1.43 -4.42
N VAL A 82 3.83 -1.44 -4.28
CA VAL A 82 2.90 -2.14 -5.17
C VAL A 82 2.00 -1.09 -5.84
N PRO A 83 2.20 -0.79 -7.13
CA PRO A 83 1.36 0.17 -7.86
C PRO A 83 -0.03 -0.40 -8.15
N GLN A 84 -1.00 0.49 -8.35
CA GLN A 84 -2.37 0.14 -8.76
C GLN A 84 -2.40 -0.61 -10.10
N SER A 85 -1.56 -0.20 -11.04
CA SER A 85 -1.44 -0.84 -12.35
C SER A 85 0.01 -0.97 -12.76
N HIS A 86 0.34 -2.05 -13.44
CA HIS A 86 1.66 -2.28 -14.02
C HIS A 86 1.49 -2.87 -15.42
N VAL A 87 1.98 -2.13 -16.40
CA VAL A 87 2.00 -2.58 -17.81
C VAL A 87 3.30 -3.35 -18.04
N PRO A 88 3.26 -4.65 -18.33
CA PRO A 88 4.46 -5.42 -18.59
C PRO A 88 5.07 -5.04 -19.94
N SER A 89 6.38 -4.76 -19.95
CA SER A 89 7.11 -4.43 -21.19
C SER A 89 7.78 -5.65 -21.82
N PHE A 90 8.06 -6.70 -21.02
CA PHE A 90 8.76 -7.89 -21.48
C PHE A 90 8.11 -9.16 -20.91
N PRO A 91 8.18 -10.32 -21.62
CA PRO A 91 7.56 -11.57 -21.22
C PRO A 91 8.42 -12.35 -20.19
N PHE A 92 8.89 -11.70 -19.14
CA PHE A 92 9.59 -12.39 -18.06
C PHE A 92 8.65 -13.37 -17.34
N SER A 93 9.17 -14.48 -16.86
CA SER A 93 8.40 -15.40 -16.04
C SER A 93 8.00 -14.78 -14.71
N VAL A 94 6.92 -15.28 -14.12
CA VAL A 94 6.45 -14.86 -12.78
C VAL A 94 7.57 -14.97 -11.73
N THR A 95 8.29 -16.10 -11.71
CA THR A 95 9.44 -16.30 -10.81
C THR A 95 10.48 -15.20 -10.98
N HIS A 96 10.81 -14.83 -12.23
CA HIS A 96 11.77 -13.76 -12.50
C HIS A 96 11.30 -12.41 -11.97
N ILE A 97 10.02 -12.04 -12.20
CA ILE A 97 9.45 -10.79 -11.69
C ILE A 97 9.48 -10.74 -10.15
N VAL A 98 9.14 -11.85 -9.48
CA VAL A 98 9.16 -11.91 -8.00
C VAL A 98 10.59 -11.81 -7.48
N ALA A 99 11.55 -12.50 -8.10
CA ALA A 99 12.97 -12.47 -7.72
C ALA A 99 13.58 -11.06 -7.83
N GLN A 100 13.09 -10.19 -8.73
CA GLN A 100 13.51 -8.79 -8.81
C GLN A 100 13.30 -8.02 -7.49
N GLY A 101 12.40 -8.48 -6.62
CA GLY A 101 12.24 -7.90 -5.28
C GLY A 101 13.52 -7.95 -4.42
N ARG A 102 14.46 -8.85 -4.74
CA ARG A 102 15.75 -8.95 -4.02
C ARG A 102 16.80 -7.95 -4.49
N LEU A 103 16.66 -7.35 -5.68
CA LEU A 103 17.65 -6.43 -6.27
C LEU A 103 18.15 -5.31 -5.33
N PRO A 104 17.33 -4.68 -4.46
CA PRO A 104 17.83 -3.66 -3.55
C PRO A 104 18.89 -4.15 -2.58
N THR A 105 18.82 -5.42 -2.19
CA THR A 105 19.79 -6.07 -1.28
C THR A 105 20.95 -6.71 -2.02
N THR A 106 20.68 -7.47 -3.08
CA THR A 106 21.69 -8.27 -3.78
C THR A 106 22.46 -7.49 -4.85
N GLY A 107 21.82 -6.49 -5.48
CA GLY A 107 22.39 -5.72 -6.59
C GLY A 107 22.16 -6.36 -7.96
N LEU A 108 22.53 -5.64 -9.01
CA LEU A 108 22.50 -6.11 -10.39
C LEU A 108 23.61 -7.15 -10.60
N GLY A 109 23.28 -8.27 -11.26
CA GLY A 109 24.24 -9.34 -11.56
C GLY A 109 24.39 -10.41 -10.48
N HIS A 110 23.64 -10.32 -9.37
CA HIS A 110 23.61 -11.41 -8.38
C HIS A 110 22.84 -12.61 -8.94
N VAL A 111 23.48 -13.77 -8.92
CA VAL A 111 22.79 -15.05 -9.15
C VAL A 111 22.04 -15.37 -7.87
N ALA A 112 20.72 -15.56 -7.96
CA ALA A 112 19.87 -15.89 -6.81
C ALA A 112 20.46 -17.11 -6.08
N ASP A 113 20.77 -16.95 -4.80
CA ASP A 113 21.19 -18.08 -3.96
C ASP A 113 19.97 -18.94 -3.55
N GLY A 114 20.24 -20.08 -2.91
CA GLY A 114 19.18 -21.00 -2.48
C GLY A 114 18.14 -20.34 -1.54
N ALA A 115 18.56 -19.41 -0.69
CA ALA A 115 17.68 -18.69 0.24
C ALA A 115 16.78 -17.69 -0.47
N ASP A 116 17.24 -17.06 -1.53
CA ASP A 116 16.45 -16.18 -2.37
C ASP A 116 15.41 -16.98 -3.17
N ALA A 117 15.79 -18.14 -3.74
CA ALA A 117 14.88 -19.04 -4.43
C ALA A 117 13.76 -19.55 -3.50
N GLU A 118 14.10 -19.95 -2.29
CA GLU A 118 13.13 -20.39 -1.27
C GLU A 118 12.17 -19.24 -0.85
N SER A 119 12.67 -18.01 -0.71
CA SER A 119 11.84 -16.83 -0.42
C SER A 119 10.82 -16.56 -1.53
N VAL A 120 11.25 -16.70 -2.79
CA VAL A 120 10.36 -16.54 -3.96
C VAL A 120 9.29 -17.63 -3.94
N GLU A 121 9.65 -18.89 -3.74
CA GLU A 121 8.71 -20.01 -3.72
C GLU A 121 7.67 -19.84 -2.60
N ARG A 122 8.09 -19.48 -1.39
CA ARG A 122 7.16 -19.21 -0.27
C ARG A 122 6.16 -18.10 -0.61
N ALA A 123 6.62 -17.00 -1.20
CA ALA A 123 5.73 -15.89 -1.58
C ALA A 123 4.72 -16.31 -2.67
N LEU A 124 5.14 -17.12 -3.64
CA LEU A 124 4.26 -17.65 -4.68
C LEU A 124 3.17 -18.58 -4.09
N VAL A 125 3.54 -19.44 -3.15
CA VAL A 125 2.59 -20.35 -2.47
C VAL A 125 1.62 -19.55 -1.60
N GLU A 126 2.11 -18.60 -0.81
CA GLU A 126 1.29 -17.78 0.10
C GLU A 126 0.22 -16.97 -0.63
N LEU A 127 0.52 -16.51 -1.85
CA LEU A 127 -0.43 -15.78 -2.70
C LEU A 127 -1.25 -16.69 -3.65
N GLY A 128 -1.07 -18.01 -3.56
CA GLY A 128 -1.80 -18.98 -4.39
C GLY A 128 -1.49 -18.88 -5.89
N ILE A 129 -0.28 -18.45 -6.25
CA ILE A 129 0.18 -18.27 -7.64
C ILE A 129 1.34 -19.19 -8.02
N GLY A 130 1.66 -20.20 -7.22
CA GLY A 130 2.73 -21.16 -7.49
C GLY A 130 2.58 -21.89 -8.84
N HIS A 131 1.33 -22.14 -9.27
CA HIS A 131 1.03 -22.77 -10.57
C HIS A 131 1.38 -21.87 -11.78
N LEU A 132 1.56 -20.55 -11.56
CA LEU A 132 1.89 -19.56 -12.59
C LEU A 132 3.40 -19.30 -12.74
N ARG A 133 4.25 -19.94 -11.93
CA ARG A 133 5.69 -19.63 -11.78
C ARG A 133 6.47 -19.48 -13.08
N HIS A 134 6.15 -20.28 -14.08
CA HIS A 134 6.83 -20.30 -15.38
C HIS A 134 6.09 -19.53 -16.47
N ARG A 135 4.84 -19.05 -16.20
CA ARG A 135 4.08 -18.27 -17.18
C ARG A 135 4.71 -16.91 -17.42
N PRO A 136 4.68 -16.43 -18.66
CA PRO A 136 5.02 -15.05 -18.97
C PRO A 136 4.09 -14.06 -18.23
N TYR A 137 4.68 -13.08 -17.54
CA TYR A 137 3.91 -12.06 -16.81
C TYR A 137 2.95 -11.27 -17.71
N THR A 138 3.27 -11.14 -19.00
CA THR A 138 2.44 -10.48 -20.01
C THR A 138 1.10 -11.19 -20.27
N GLU A 139 1.03 -12.51 -20.04
CA GLU A 139 -0.14 -13.35 -20.29
C GLU A 139 -1.10 -13.47 -19.09
N LEU A 140 -0.75 -12.85 -17.96
CA LEU A 140 -1.53 -12.93 -16.74
C LEU A 140 -2.74 -11.99 -16.79
N SER A 141 -3.82 -12.39 -16.12
CA SER A 141 -4.94 -11.50 -15.81
C SER A 141 -4.53 -10.36 -14.88
N GLY A 142 -5.33 -9.29 -14.80
CA GLY A 142 -5.04 -8.17 -13.92
C GLY A 142 -4.87 -8.59 -12.44
N GLY A 143 -5.74 -9.46 -11.96
CA GLY A 143 -5.66 -9.98 -10.58
C GLY A 143 -4.45 -10.88 -10.32
N GLU A 144 -4.05 -11.71 -11.30
CA GLU A 144 -2.82 -12.51 -11.20
C GLU A 144 -1.58 -11.61 -11.17
N ARG A 145 -1.53 -10.59 -12.04
CA ARG A 145 -0.44 -9.58 -12.03
C ARG A 145 -0.32 -8.88 -10.69
N GLN A 146 -1.45 -8.48 -10.10
CA GLN A 146 -1.46 -7.80 -8.79
C GLN A 146 -0.85 -8.70 -7.70
N ARG A 147 -1.22 -9.99 -7.66
CA ARG A 147 -0.64 -10.96 -6.72
C ARG A 147 0.87 -11.16 -6.93
N VAL A 148 1.33 -11.17 -8.18
CA VAL A 148 2.78 -11.24 -8.50
C VAL A 148 3.52 -10.01 -7.99
N LEU A 149 2.96 -8.80 -8.13
CA LEU A 149 3.58 -7.58 -7.61
C LEU A 149 3.64 -7.56 -6.08
N ILE A 150 2.62 -8.11 -5.42
CA ILE A 150 2.61 -8.27 -3.96
C ILE A 150 3.68 -9.28 -3.54
N ALA A 151 3.79 -10.44 -4.23
CA ALA A 151 4.85 -11.41 -4.00
C ALA A 151 6.24 -10.78 -4.11
N ARG A 152 6.45 -9.96 -5.15
CA ARG A 152 7.70 -9.20 -5.34
C ARG A 152 8.00 -8.28 -4.16
N ALA A 153 6.98 -7.57 -3.64
CA ALA A 153 7.13 -6.69 -2.49
C ALA A 153 7.45 -7.48 -1.20
N MET A 154 6.85 -8.66 -1.02
CA MET A 154 7.12 -9.53 0.14
C MET A 154 8.56 -10.03 0.16
N VAL A 155 9.10 -10.51 -0.97
CA VAL A 155 10.48 -11.01 -1.03
C VAL A 155 11.53 -9.91 -0.88
N GLN A 156 11.17 -8.64 -1.04
CA GLN A 156 12.04 -7.49 -0.82
C GLN A 156 12.47 -7.37 0.65
N ARG A 157 11.67 -7.91 1.60
CA ARG A 157 11.92 -7.86 3.05
C ARG A 157 12.06 -6.42 3.58
N ALA A 158 11.32 -5.50 3.00
CA ALA A 158 11.25 -4.12 3.46
C ALA A 158 10.50 -4.03 4.80
N ARG A 159 10.77 -2.97 5.58
CA ARG A 159 10.07 -2.70 6.85
C ARG A 159 8.70 -2.09 6.65
N LEU A 160 8.48 -1.47 5.50
CA LEU A 160 7.23 -0.82 5.11
C LEU A 160 6.87 -1.22 3.68
N ILE A 161 5.62 -1.64 3.47
CA ILE A 161 5.04 -1.82 2.14
C ILE A 161 3.99 -0.74 1.90
N ILE A 162 4.13 -0.02 0.80
CA ILE A 162 3.11 0.92 0.30
C ILE A 162 2.38 0.27 -0.86
N LEU A 163 1.04 0.21 -0.78
CA LEU A 163 0.18 -0.36 -1.80
C LEU A 163 -0.81 0.71 -2.31
N ASP A 164 -0.87 0.91 -3.61
CA ASP A 164 -1.84 1.82 -4.21
C ASP A 164 -3.02 1.00 -4.75
N GLU A 165 -4.17 1.07 -4.07
CA GLU A 165 -5.42 0.36 -4.36
C GLU A 165 -5.23 -1.15 -4.63
N PRO A 166 -4.65 -1.93 -3.70
CA PRO A 166 -4.16 -3.29 -3.95
C PRO A 166 -5.25 -4.31 -4.31
N VAL A 167 -6.50 -4.05 -3.99
CA VAL A 167 -7.64 -4.96 -4.25
C VAL A 167 -8.37 -4.66 -5.57
N THR A 168 -8.03 -3.55 -6.24
CA THR A 168 -8.66 -3.18 -7.51
C THR A 168 -8.38 -4.23 -8.58
N GLY A 169 -9.44 -4.69 -9.27
CA GLY A 169 -9.34 -5.73 -10.31
C GLY A 169 -9.25 -7.17 -9.79
N LEU A 170 -9.32 -7.40 -8.47
CA LEU A 170 -9.46 -8.72 -7.88
C LEU A 170 -10.94 -9.11 -7.77
N ASP A 171 -11.25 -10.40 -7.96
CA ASP A 171 -12.56 -10.94 -7.57
C ASP A 171 -12.73 -10.92 -6.05
N TYR A 172 -13.97 -11.06 -5.60
CA TYR A 172 -14.33 -10.94 -4.19
C TYR A 172 -13.54 -11.89 -3.27
N GLY A 173 -13.37 -13.16 -3.67
CA GLY A 173 -12.63 -14.13 -2.87
C GLY A 173 -11.12 -13.79 -2.76
N HIS A 174 -10.53 -13.27 -3.83
CA HIS A 174 -9.14 -12.82 -3.80
C HIS A 174 -8.97 -11.52 -3.00
N GLN A 175 -9.97 -10.61 -3.03
CA GLN A 175 -9.95 -9.41 -2.18
C GLN A 175 -9.90 -9.79 -0.69
N LEU A 176 -10.80 -10.65 -0.23
CA LEU A 176 -10.84 -11.09 1.17
C LEU A 176 -9.54 -11.77 1.60
N ARG A 177 -9.00 -12.68 0.78
CA ARG A 177 -7.73 -13.34 1.08
C ARG A 177 -6.56 -12.37 1.17
N LEU A 178 -6.53 -11.34 0.30
CA LEU A 178 -5.50 -10.32 0.36
C LEU A 178 -5.61 -9.46 1.61
N LEU A 179 -6.82 -9.00 1.97
CA LEU A 179 -7.03 -8.21 3.19
C LEU A 179 -6.60 -8.98 4.44
N ALA A 180 -6.99 -10.26 4.55
CA ALA A 180 -6.56 -11.14 5.65
C ALA A 180 -5.02 -11.37 5.65
N LEU A 181 -4.38 -11.45 4.48
CA LEU A 181 -2.92 -11.52 4.39
C LEU A 181 -2.26 -10.24 4.92
N LEU A 182 -2.74 -9.06 4.52
CA LEU A 182 -2.19 -7.78 4.98
C LEU A 182 -2.31 -7.63 6.51
N GLU A 183 -3.46 -8.00 7.08
CA GLU A 183 -3.69 -8.03 8.52
C GLU A 183 -2.68 -8.95 9.23
N ARG A 184 -2.51 -10.19 8.74
CA ARG A 184 -1.56 -11.16 9.31
C ARG A 184 -0.11 -10.67 9.22
N LEU A 185 0.30 -10.08 8.09
CA LEU A 185 1.64 -9.52 7.93
C LEU A 185 1.91 -8.35 8.89
N ALA A 186 0.92 -7.49 9.10
CA ALA A 186 1.02 -6.40 10.07
C ALA A 186 1.13 -6.93 11.50
N ALA A 187 0.36 -7.95 11.87
CA ALA A 187 0.46 -8.62 13.18
C ALA A 187 1.85 -9.25 13.42
N GLN A 188 2.57 -9.60 12.35
CA GLN A 188 3.97 -10.07 12.40
C GLN A 188 5.00 -8.92 12.47
N GLY A 189 4.55 -7.66 12.57
CA GLY A 189 5.39 -6.48 12.72
C GLY A 189 5.76 -5.75 11.42
N LEU A 190 5.26 -6.20 10.26
CA LEU A 190 5.41 -5.48 9.00
C LEU A 190 4.53 -4.22 9.02
N SER A 191 5.08 -3.08 8.64
CA SER A 191 4.26 -1.86 8.48
C SER A 191 3.68 -1.80 7.08
N ILE A 192 2.41 -1.39 6.99
CA ILE A 192 1.67 -1.34 5.72
C ILE A 192 0.96 0.01 5.62
N VAL A 193 1.02 0.62 4.44
CA VAL A 193 0.17 1.76 4.05
C VAL A 193 -0.51 1.41 2.75
N SER A 194 -1.83 1.23 2.77
CA SER A 194 -2.61 0.92 1.57
C SER A 194 -3.63 2.02 1.27
N SER A 195 -3.67 2.52 0.02
CA SER A 195 -4.74 3.43 -0.37
C SER A 195 -6.01 2.65 -0.69
N THR A 196 -7.15 3.24 -0.36
CA THR A 196 -8.46 2.73 -0.72
C THR A 196 -9.47 3.87 -0.82
N HIS A 197 -10.51 3.67 -1.60
CA HIS A 197 -11.70 4.52 -1.61
C HIS A 197 -12.92 3.80 -1.00
N ARG A 198 -12.72 2.58 -0.46
CA ARG A 198 -13.77 1.74 0.12
C ARG A 198 -13.60 1.62 1.63
N PRO A 199 -14.55 2.16 2.41
CA PRO A 199 -14.51 2.10 3.88
C PRO A 199 -14.46 0.67 4.42
N GLU A 200 -15.16 -0.26 3.75
CA GLU A 200 -15.24 -1.67 4.14
C GLU A 200 -13.87 -2.36 4.14
N HIS A 201 -12.97 -1.98 3.23
CA HIS A 201 -11.62 -2.53 3.21
C HIS A 201 -10.80 -2.06 4.42
N ALA A 202 -10.98 -0.79 4.83
CA ALA A 202 -10.32 -0.27 6.01
C ALA A 202 -10.84 -0.94 7.29
N LEU A 203 -12.16 -1.15 7.40
CA LEU A 203 -12.77 -1.86 8.53
C LEU A 203 -12.37 -3.33 8.60
N ALA A 204 -12.12 -3.97 7.45
CA ALA A 204 -11.83 -5.40 7.39
C ALA A 204 -10.40 -5.76 7.82
N CYS A 205 -9.40 -4.88 7.68
CA CYS A 205 -8.02 -5.29 7.91
C CYS A 205 -7.11 -4.23 8.54
N ALA A 206 -7.48 -2.94 8.50
CA ALA A 206 -6.61 -1.90 9.03
C ALA A 206 -6.72 -1.78 10.55
N ASN A 207 -5.60 -1.49 11.22
CA ASN A 207 -5.62 -1.10 12.62
C ASN A 207 -5.63 0.43 12.81
N ARG A 208 -5.42 1.18 11.72
CA ARG A 208 -5.46 2.65 11.71
C ARG A 208 -5.91 3.17 10.35
N VAL A 209 -6.69 4.23 10.34
CA VAL A 209 -7.19 4.89 9.13
C VAL A 209 -6.70 6.34 9.12
N LEU A 210 -6.12 6.74 8.00
CA LEU A 210 -5.87 8.13 7.66
C LEU A 210 -6.88 8.56 6.61
N VAL A 211 -7.69 9.56 6.92
CA VAL A 211 -8.70 10.08 5.99
C VAL A 211 -8.15 11.29 5.27
N LEU A 212 -7.96 11.17 3.96
CA LEU A 212 -7.54 12.27 3.10
C LEU A 212 -8.74 12.84 2.35
N HIS A 213 -9.01 14.12 2.54
CA HIS A 213 -10.08 14.86 1.87
C HIS A 213 -9.56 16.22 1.41
N GLU A 214 -9.74 16.56 0.14
CA GLU A 214 -9.29 17.81 -0.46
C GLU A 214 -7.82 18.17 -0.15
N GLY A 215 -6.96 17.17 -0.18
CA GLY A 215 -5.53 17.34 0.06
C GLY A 215 -5.12 17.51 1.52
N ARG A 216 -6.03 17.40 2.48
CA ARG A 216 -5.76 17.50 3.92
C ARG A 216 -6.13 16.23 4.66
N LEU A 217 -5.43 15.93 5.76
CA LEU A 217 -5.88 14.90 6.68
C LEU A 217 -7.06 15.40 7.50
N LEU A 218 -8.20 14.73 7.31
CA LEU A 218 -9.45 15.02 8.00
C LEU A 218 -9.54 14.27 9.34
N ALA A 219 -9.03 13.04 9.38
CA ALA A 219 -9.01 12.21 10.59
C ALA A 219 -7.85 11.21 10.54
N ASP A 220 -7.43 10.76 11.73
CA ASP A 220 -6.38 9.78 11.97
C ASP A 220 -6.74 8.99 13.24
N GLY A 221 -6.94 7.68 13.17
CA GLY A 221 -7.30 6.86 14.31
C GLY A 221 -7.75 5.45 13.97
N PRO A 222 -8.28 4.71 14.97
CA PRO A 222 -8.83 3.36 14.75
C PRO A 222 -10.03 3.39 13.78
N PRO A 223 -10.16 2.38 12.87
CA PRO A 223 -11.19 2.38 11.83
C PRO A 223 -12.61 2.60 12.38
N HIS A 224 -13.01 1.86 13.39
CA HIS A 224 -14.37 1.94 13.98
C HIS A 224 -14.66 3.29 14.66
N ALA A 225 -13.65 4.01 15.12
CA ALA A 225 -13.82 5.34 15.70
C ALA A 225 -13.87 6.46 14.64
N VAL A 226 -13.17 6.26 13.53
CA VAL A 226 -13.01 7.27 12.47
C VAL A 226 -14.10 7.14 11.42
N ILE A 227 -14.44 5.91 10.98
CA ILE A 227 -15.41 5.70 9.90
C ILE A 227 -16.81 5.75 10.48
N THR A 228 -17.49 6.89 10.31
CA THR A 228 -18.85 7.17 10.79
C THR A 228 -19.77 7.55 9.62
N CYS A 229 -21.08 7.53 9.84
CA CYS A 229 -22.05 7.99 8.85
C CYS A 229 -21.79 9.43 8.39
N ASP A 230 -21.45 10.33 9.32
CA ASP A 230 -21.12 11.72 9.01
C ASP A 230 -19.85 11.85 8.17
N LEU A 231 -18.84 11.04 8.46
CA LEU A 231 -17.64 11.00 7.63
C LEU A 231 -17.97 10.53 6.21
N LEU A 232 -18.77 9.49 6.06
CA LEU A 232 -19.15 8.95 4.73
C LEU A 232 -20.00 9.94 3.94
N LEU A 233 -20.92 10.65 4.59
CA LEU A 233 -21.65 11.75 3.97
C LEU A 233 -20.68 12.82 3.46
N ARG A 234 -19.72 13.23 4.28
CA ARG A 234 -18.73 14.26 3.91
C ARG A 234 -17.79 13.84 2.78
N LEU A 235 -17.38 12.57 2.74
CA LEU A 235 -16.41 12.07 1.74
C LEU A 235 -17.07 11.75 0.39
N TYR A 236 -18.29 11.23 0.42
CA TYR A 236 -18.94 10.62 -0.74
C TYR A 236 -20.30 11.20 -1.09
N ASP A 237 -20.80 12.14 -0.29
CA ASP A 237 -22.14 12.76 -0.45
C ASP A 237 -23.27 11.70 -0.49
N VAL A 238 -23.19 10.71 0.44
CA VAL A 238 -24.17 9.62 0.54
C VAL A 238 -24.68 9.50 1.98
N HIS A 239 -26.00 9.38 2.13
CA HIS A 239 -26.62 9.06 3.41
C HIS A 239 -26.62 7.55 3.61
N VAL A 240 -26.02 7.13 4.72
CA VAL A 240 -25.92 5.71 5.11
C VAL A 240 -26.31 5.56 6.58
N ARG A 241 -26.77 4.38 6.94
CA ARG A 241 -26.91 3.95 8.34
C ARG A 241 -25.91 2.87 8.67
N GLN A 242 -25.40 2.91 9.88
CA GLN A 242 -24.54 1.87 10.42
C GLN A 242 -25.40 0.69 10.88
N VAL A 243 -24.97 -0.52 10.53
CA VAL A 243 -25.59 -1.77 10.97
C VAL A 243 -24.48 -2.66 11.54
N GLU A 244 -24.72 -3.22 12.72
CA GLU A 244 -23.82 -4.16 13.36
C GLU A 244 -24.41 -5.57 13.27
N ALA A 245 -23.60 -6.53 12.80
CA ALA A 245 -23.96 -7.93 12.76
C ALA A 245 -22.71 -8.78 13.04
N ASP A 246 -22.83 -9.74 13.95
CA ASP A 246 -21.76 -10.67 14.34
C ASP A 246 -20.44 -9.98 14.71
N GLY A 247 -20.51 -8.80 15.36
CA GLY A 247 -19.33 -8.02 15.75
C GLY A 247 -18.68 -7.23 14.60
N HIS A 248 -19.28 -7.22 13.42
CA HIS A 248 -18.85 -6.45 12.27
C HIS A 248 -19.74 -5.24 12.03
N CYS A 249 -19.13 -4.15 11.61
CA CYS A 249 -19.80 -2.91 11.25
C CYS A 249 -19.96 -2.80 9.73
N PHE A 250 -21.17 -2.52 9.27
CA PHE A 250 -21.51 -2.33 7.87
C PHE A 250 -22.22 -0.98 7.69
N PHE A 251 -22.06 -0.38 6.52
CA PHE A 251 -22.80 0.80 6.12
C PHE A 251 -23.75 0.45 4.97
N VAL A 252 -25.03 0.72 5.16
CA VAL A 252 -26.06 0.46 4.16
C VAL A 252 -26.74 1.79 3.77
N PRO A 253 -27.10 1.98 2.50
CA PRO A 253 -27.83 3.17 2.07
C PRO A 253 -29.12 3.37 2.87
N CYS A 254 -29.47 4.64 3.09
CA CYS A 254 -30.76 5.04 3.69
C CYS A 254 -31.84 5.08 2.62
#